data_d7a3e3760c011e7c48f75dc2f164dcdf
#
_entry.id   d7a3e3760c011e7c48f75dc2f164dcdf
#
_cell.length_a   1.000
_cell.length_b   1.000
_cell.length_c   1.000
_cell.angle_alpha   90.00
_cell.angle_beta   90.00
_cell.angle_gamma   90.00
#
_symmetry.space_group_name_H-M   'P 1'
#
loop_
_entity.id
_entity.type
_entity.pdbx_description
1 polymer ?
#
loop_
_entity_poly.entity_id
_entity_poly.type
_entity_poly.pdbx_seq_one_letter_code
_entity_poly.pdbx_strand_id
1 'polypeptide(L)'
;SVFLIFVYQLRCRDALLGGFPFFTRLKKKYTRRILKLGLPVATLNTLFAFVNMFLCRTASEQGGHIGLMTFTTGGQIEAITWNTSQGFSTALSAFIAQNYAAGRIERVLKSWYTTLWMTGIFGTLCTLLFVFFGNEVFAIFVPEQAAYEAGGVFLRIDGYSQLFMMLEITMQGVFYGIGRTIPPAIISISCNY
;
A
#
# COMPACT_ATOMS: atom_id res chain seq x y z
N SER A 1 4.09 20.13 -3.31
CA SER A 1 5.25 19.82 -2.42
C SER A 1 6.36 19.04 -3.13
N VAL A 2 6.05 18.02 -3.97
CA VAL A 2 7.05 17.23 -4.73
C VAL A 2 7.89 18.10 -5.64
N PHE A 3 7.27 19.06 -6.34
CA PHE A 3 7.96 20.01 -7.21
C PHE A 3 8.96 20.89 -6.44
N LEU A 4 8.62 21.34 -5.23
CA LEU A 4 9.51 22.15 -4.39
C LEU A 4 10.73 21.32 -3.92
N ILE A 5 10.51 20.06 -3.52
CA ILE A 5 11.60 19.16 -3.14
C ILE A 5 12.52 18.89 -4.33
N PHE A 6 11.94 18.70 -5.51
CA PHE A 6 12.69 18.48 -6.74
C PHE A 6 13.54 19.71 -7.10
N VAL A 7 12.95 20.92 -7.08
CA VAL A 7 13.67 22.18 -7.33
C VAL A 7 14.75 22.41 -6.26
N TYR A 8 14.47 22.11 -4.99
CA TYR A 8 15.44 22.20 -3.91
C TYR A 8 16.64 21.26 -4.14
N GLN A 9 16.39 20.01 -4.51
CA GLN A 9 17.44 19.04 -4.82
C GLN A 9 18.30 19.42 -6.02
N LEU A 10 17.71 20.09 -7.03
CA LEU A 10 18.47 20.58 -8.18
C LEU A 10 19.33 21.79 -7.83
N ARG A 11 18.91 22.61 -6.88
CA ARG A 11 19.59 23.87 -6.52
C ARG A 11 20.68 23.67 -5.46
N CYS A 12 20.56 22.65 -4.63
CA CYS A 12 21.59 22.32 -3.63
C CYS A 12 22.74 21.53 -4.25
N ARG A 13 23.94 22.13 -4.26
CA ARG A 13 25.16 21.56 -4.84
C ARG A 13 25.62 20.27 -4.14
N ASP A 14 25.24 20.09 -2.87
CA ASP A 14 25.53 18.89 -2.05
C ASP A 14 24.38 17.85 -2.10
N ALA A 15 23.30 18.10 -2.87
CA ALA A 15 22.23 17.14 -3.02
C ALA A 15 22.62 16.04 -4.01
N LEU A 16 22.10 14.82 -3.78
CA LEU A 16 22.34 13.62 -4.60
C LEU A 16 22.08 13.83 -6.10
N LEU A 17 21.23 14.81 -6.47
CA LEU A 17 20.86 15.18 -7.85
C LEU A 17 21.53 16.49 -8.30
N GLY A 18 22.39 17.12 -7.47
CA GLY A 18 23.14 18.32 -7.84
C GLY A 18 24.10 18.02 -8.99
N GLY A 19 23.87 18.60 -10.16
CA GLY A 19 24.68 18.36 -11.35
C GLY A 19 24.30 17.12 -12.17
N PHE A 20 23.13 16.49 -11.89
CA PHE A 20 22.69 15.33 -12.66
C PHE A 20 22.28 15.73 -14.08
N PRO A 21 22.91 15.17 -15.13
CA PRO A 21 22.57 15.47 -16.52
C PRO A 21 21.27 14.74 -16.89
N PHE A 22 20.15 15.51 -17.00
CA PHE A 22 18.83 14.98 -17.33
C PHE A 22 18.74 14.30 -18.71
N PHE A 23 19.58 14.70 -19.65
CA PHE A 23 19.63 14.16 -21.00
C PHE A 23 20.83 13.23 -21.17
N THR A 24 20.85 12.10 -20.46
CA THR A 24 21.84 11.03 -20.71
C THR A 24 21.23 9.93 -21.56
N ARG A 25 22.04 9.37 -22.46
CA ARG A 25 21.65 8.19 -23.25
C ARG A 25 21.34 7.03 -22.29
N LEU A 26 20.09 6.55 -22.32
CA LEU A 26 19.64 5.38 -21.57
C LEU A 26 20.50 4.17 -21.93
N LYS A 27 21.26 3.66 -20.97
CA LYS A 27 22.04 2.44 -21.17
C LYS A 27 21.11 1.23 -21.11
N LYS A 28 20.97 0.48 -22.19
CA LYS A 28 20.11 -0.70 -22.36
C LYS A 28 20.17 -1.68 -21.18
N LYS A 29 21.31 -1.81 -20.51
CA LYS A 29 21.50 -2.66 -19.32
C LYS A 29 20.65 -2.21 -18.13
N TYR A 30 20.59 -0.90 -17.85
CA TYR A 30 19.80 -0.36 -16.72
C TYR A 30 18.32 -0.38 -17.03
N THR A 31 17.92 -0.02 -18.25
CA THR A 31 16.52 -0.08 -18.71
C THR A 31 15.96 -1.50 -18.60
N ARG A 32 16.72 -2.51 -19.05
CA ARG A 32 16.29 -3.91 -18.92
C ARG A 32 16.13 -4.35 -17.47
N ARG A 33 17.00 -3.87 -16.55
CA ARG A 33 16.91 -4.19 -15.13
C ARG A 33 15.69 -3.53 -14.48
N ILE A 34 15.42 -2.27 -14.80
CA ILE A 34 14.23 -1.53 -14.32
C ILE A 34 12.96 -2.19 -14.82
N LEU A 35 12.89 -2.54 -16.11
CA LEU A 35 11.73 -3.24 -16.68
C LEU A 35 11.51 -4.61 -16.02
N LYS A 36 12.58 -5.39 -15.80
CA LYS A 36 12.47 -6.71 -15.17
C LYS A 36 11.93 -6.64 -13.72
N LEU A 37 12.24 -5.56 -12.99
CA LEU A 37 11.75 -5.36 -11.63
C LEU A 37 10.37 -4.69 -11.60
N GLY A 38 10.12 -3.77 -12.50
CA GLY A 38 8.87 -3.00 -12.52
C GLY A 38 7.70 -3.71 -13.22
N LEU A 39 7.98 -4.55 -14.23
CA LEU A 39 6.92 -5.20 -15.00
C LEU A 39 6.02 -6.11 -14.16
N PRO A 40 6.53 -6.98 -13.25
CA PRO A 40 5.67 -7.77 -12.38
C PRO A 40 4.75 -6.92 -11.50
N VAL A 41 5.29 -5.85 -10.92
CA VAL A 41 4.52 -4.93 -10.07
C VAL A 41 3.46 -4.17 -10.88
N ALA A 42 3.81 -3.72 -12.09
CA ALA A 42 2.86 -3.05 -12.98
C ALA A 42 1.73 -4.00 -13.40
N THR A 43 2.03 -5.26 -13.71
CA THR A 43 1.03 -6.28 -14.07
C THR A 43 0.08 -6.53 -12.91
N LEU A 44 0.58 -6.65 -11.68
CA LEU A 44 -0.23 -6.79 -10.48
C LEU A 44 -1.20 -5.62 -10.28
N ASN A 45 -0.68 -4.39 -10.35
CA ASN A 45 -1.51 -3.19 -10.20
C ASN A 45 -2.57 -3.08 -11.29
N THR A 46 -2.25 -3.49 -12.52
CA THR A 46 -3.21 -3.53 -13.63
C THR A 46 -4.31 -4.57 -13.37
N LEU A 47 -3.94 -5.77 -12.92
CA LEU A 47 -4.91 -6.82 -12.58
C LEU A 47 -5.84 -6.35 -11.45
N PHE A 48 -5.27 -5.77 -10.38
CA PHE A 48 -6.03 -5.18 -9.28
C PHE A 48 -7.02 -4.12 -9.77
N ALA A 49 -6.61 -3.23 -10.67
CA ALA A 49 -7.48 -2.20 -11.24
C ALA A 49 -8.65 -2.82 -12.03
N PHE A 50 -8.40 -3.89 -12.79
CA PHE A 50 -9.46 -4.61 -13.49
C PHE A 50 -10.46 -5.26 -12.54
N VAL A 51 -10.00 -5.96 -11.50
CA VAL A 51 -10.87 -6.57 -10.49
C VAL A 51 -11.73 -5.51 -9.82
N ASN A 52 -11.14 -4.38 -9.38
CA ASN A 52 -11.87 -3.27 -8.79
C ASN A 52 -12.94 -2.69 -9.74
N MET A 53 -12.63 -2.58 -11.03
CA MET A 53 -13.60 -2.10 -12.03
C MET A 53 -14.82 -3.04 -12.13
N PHE A 54 -14.58 -4.36 -12.11
CA PHE A 54 -15.67 -5.36 -12.11
C PHE A 54 -16.50 -5.29 -10.82
N LEU A 55 -15.86 -5.22 -9.66
CA LEU A 55 -16.55 -5.09 -8.37
C LEU A 55 -17.38 -3.81 -8.29
N CYS A 56 -16.84 -2.68 -8.74
CA CYS A 56 -17.54 -1.41 -8.80
C CYS A 56 -18.78 -1.48 -9.71
N ARG A 57 -18.66 -2.13 -10.87
CA ARG A 57 -19.77 -2.37 -11.78
C ARG A 57 -20.86 -3.24 -11.15
N THR A 58 -20.48 -4.35 -10.52
CA THR A 58 -21.40 -5.26 -9.83
C THR A 58 -22.13 -4.56 -8.68
N ALA A 59 -21.41 -3.76 -7.89
CA ALA A 59 -21.99 -2.96 -6.80
C ALA A 59 -23.00 -1.94 -7.33
N SER A 60 -22.74 -1.32 -8.49
CA SER A 60 -23.66 -0.39 -9.15
C SER A 60 -24.89 -1.10 -9.74
N GLU A 61 -24.71 -2.27 -10.38
CA GLU A 61 -25.81 -3.01 -11.01
C GLU A 61 -26.78 -3.61 -9.98
N GLN A 62 -26.28 -4.12 -8.85
CA GLN A 62 -27.11 -4.78 -7.83
C GLN A 62 -27.58 -3.84 -6.71
N GLY A 63 -26.74 -2.90 -6.28
CA GLY A 63 -27.03 -1.98 -5.18
C GLY A 63 -27.45 -0.57 -5.62
N GLY A 64 -27.49 -0.30 -6.93
CA GLY A 64 -27.81 1.01 -7.47
C GLY A 64 -26.88 2.10 -6.95
N HIS A 65 -27.44 3.29 -6.69
CA HIS A 65 -26.68 4.45 -6.19
C HIS A 65 -26.05 4.19 -4.80
N ILE A 66 -26.79 3.53 -3.91
CA ILE A 66 -26.33 3.22 -2.55
C ILE A 66 -25.18 2.21 -2.59
N GLY A 67 -25.28 1.17 -3.40
CA GLY A 67 -24.21 0.17 -3.56
C GLY A 67 -22.92 0.77 -4.11
N LEU A 68 -23.04 1.62 -5.12
CA LEU A 68 -21.88 2.33 -5.68
C LEU A 68 -21.25 3.27 -4.67
N MET A 69 -22.05 4.04 -3.93
CA MET A 69 -21.58 4.96 -2.90
C MET A 69 -20.89 4.20 -1.77
N THR A 70 -21.48 3.09 -1.31
CA THR A 70 -20.91 2.23 -0.28
C THR A 70 -19.54 1.68 -0.68
N PHE A 71 -19.43 1.14 -1.89
CA PHE A 71 -18.18 0.58 -2.41
C PHE A 71 -17.09 1.65 -2.57
N THR A 72 -17.42 2.80 -3.15
CA THR A 72 -16.44 3.86 -3.39
C THR A 72 -15.98 4.55 -2.10
N THR A 73 -16.90 4.86 -1.20
CA THR A 73 -16.56 5.51 0.09
C THR A 73 -15.86 4.52 1.02
N GLY A 74 -16.35 3.27 1.09
CA GLY A 74 -15.70 2.21 1.86
C GLY A 74 -14.25 1.99 1.42
N GLY A 75 -14.01 1.91 0.11
CA GLY A 75 -12.65 1.82 -0.44
C GLY A 75 -11.76 3.03 -0.15
N GLN A 76 -12.31 4.24 -0.01
CA GLN A 76 -11.54 5.42 0.42
C GLN A 76 -11.15 5.36 1.89
N ILE A 77 -12.04 4.84 2.75
CA ILE A 77 -11.75 4.63 4.18
C ILE A 77 -10.66 3.54 4.32
N GLU A 78 -10.80 2.44 3.61
CA GLU A 78 -9.79 1.38 3.55
C GLU A 78 -8.44 1.91 3.04
N ALA A 79 -8.43 2.78 2.04
CA ALA A 79 -7.21 3.37 1.51
C ALA A 79 -6.38 4.14 2.55
N ILE A 80 -6.98 4.65 3.62
CA ILE A 80 -6.26 5.31 4.72
C ILE A 80 -5.38 4.28 5.44
N THR A 81 -5.94 3.13 5.80
CA THR A 81 -5.22 2.05 6.48
C THR A 81 -4.18 1.43 5.58
N TRP A 82 -4.52 1.23 4.31
CA TRP A 82 -3.62 0.71 3.28
C TRP A 82 -2.40 1.62 3.06
N ASN A 83 -2.61 2.93 2.88
CA ASN A 83 -1.53 3.90 2.71
C ASN A 83 -0.64 4.00 3.95
N THR A 84 -1.21 3.88 5.15
CA THR A 84 -0.46 3.84 6.40
C THR A 84 0.47 2.62 6.43
N SER A 85 -0.03 1.45 6.05
CA SER A 85 0.76 0.21 5.94
C SER A 85 1.87 0.32 4.91
N GLN A 86 1.60 0.93 3.76
CA GLN A 86 2.60 1.21 2.73
C GLN A 86 3.69 2.15 3.24
N GLY A 87 3.35 3.11 4.10
CA GLY A 87 4.33 3.98 4.78
C GLY A 87 5.29 3.17 5.65
N PHE A 88 4.78 2.28 6.50
CA PHE A 88 5.60 1.36 7.32
C PHE A 88 6.47 0.45 6.45
N SER A 89 5.89 -0.16 5.42
CA SER A 89 6.58 -1.05 4.48
C SER A 89 7.74 -0.34 3.76
N THR A 90 7.51 0.88 3.30
CA THR A 90 8.52 1.69 2.59
C THR A 90 9.67 2.08 3.51
N ALA A 91 9.37 2.55 4.73
CA ALA A 91 10.38 2.88 5.72
C ALA A 91 11.22 1.66 6.11
N LEU A 92 10.55 0.52 6.36
CA LEU A 92 11.20 -0.75 6.66
C LEU A 92 12.11 -1.22 5.51
N SER A 93 11.62 -1.14 4.28
CA SER A 93 12.37 -1.52 3.08
C SER A 93 13.66 -0.72 2.93
N ALA A 94 13.60 0.60 3.11
CA ALA A 94 14.78 1.46 3.06
C ALA A 94 15.80 1.13 4.15
N PHE A 95 15.33 0.90 5.38
CA PHE A 95 16.18 0.53 6.51
C PHE A 95 16.85 -0.84 6.32
N ILE A 96 16.07 -1.82 5.85
CA ILE A 96 16.59 -3.17 5.55
C ILE A 96 17.63 -3.10 4.43
N ALA A 97 17.38 -2.38 3.34
CA ALA A 97 18.32 -2.27 2.24
C ALA A 97 19.70 -1.75 2.70
N GLN A 98 19.71 -0.72 3.54
CA GLN A 98 20.95 -0.15 4.07
C GLN A 98 21.70 -1.11 5.00
N ASN A 99 21.01 -1.74 5.95
CA ASN A 99 21.65 -2.62 6.93
C ASN A 99 22.04 -3.97 6.33
N TYR A 100 21.25 -4.49 5.39
CA TYR A 100 21.56 -5.72 4.66
C TYR A 100 22.82 -5.55 3.79
N ALA A 101 22.92 -4.44 3.07
CA ALA A 101 24.11 -4.12 2.27
C ALA A 101 25.37 -3.94 3.15
N ALA A 102 25.21 -3.48 4.40
CA ALA A 102 26.28 -3.33 5.39
C ALA A 102 26.58 -4.63 6.16
N GLY A 103 25.91 -5.76 5.86
CA GLY A 103 26.09 -7.05 6.54
C GLY A 103 25.56 -7.09 7.98
N ARG A 104 24.77 -6.10 8.41
CA ARG A 104 24.26 -5.97 9.79
C ARG A 104 22.92 -6.70 9.95
N ILE A 105 22.94 -8.03 9.88
CA ILE A 105 21.72 -8.86 9.90
C ILE A 105 20.92 -8.73 11.20
N GLU A 106 21.57 -8.58 12.35
CA GLU A 106 20.89 -8.37 13.64
C GLU A 106 19.99 -7.12 13.62
N ARG A 107 20.45 -6.03 13.00
CA ARG A 107 19.66 -4.80 12.86
C ARG A 107 18.49 -5.00 11.91
N VAL A 108 18.66 -5.77 10.85
CA VAL A 108 17.58 -6.14 9.91
C VAL A 108 16.48 -6.89 10.65
N LEU A 109 16.82 -7.93 11.43
CA LEU A 109 15.86 -8.71 12.19
C LEU A 109 15.16 -7.88 13.27
N LYS A 110 15.90 -7.05 13.99
CA LYS A 110 15.33 -6.17 15.02
C LYS A 110 14.35 -5.16 14.43
N SER A 111 14.69 -4.51 13.32
CA SER A 111 13.80 -3.55 12.67
C SER A 111 12.55 -4.21 12.11
N TRP A 112 12.70 -5.39 11.48
CA TRP A 112 11.56 -6.17 11.02
C TRP A 112 10.61 -6.51 12.16
N TYR A 113 11.12 -7.08 13.26
CA TYR A 113 10.31 -7.45 14.41
C TYR A 113 9.60 -6.24 15.05
N THR A 114 10.32 -5.12 15.21
CA THR A 114 9.74 -3.89 15.75
C THR A 114 8.62 -3.36 14.84
N THR A 115 8.84 -3.31 13.53
CA THR A 115 7.82 -2.85 12.59
C THR A 115 6.61 -3.79 12.55
N LEU A 116 6.83 -5.11 12.64
CA LEU A 116 5.75 -6.09 12.70
C LEU A 116 4.85 -5.89 13.93
N TRP A 117 5.44 -5.61 15.10
CA TRP A 117 4.70 -5.26 16.31
C TRP A 117 3.91 -3.97 16.16
N MET A 118 4.53 -2.92 15.62
CA MET A 118 3.87 -1.63 15.41
C MET A 118 2.67 -1.77 14.46
N THR A 119 2.88 -2.44 13.32
CA THR A 119 1.80 -2.66 12.35
C THR A 119 0.75 -3.64 12.88
N GLY A 120 1.13 -4.62 13.69
CA GLY A 120 0.20 -5.54 14.34
C GLY A 120 -0.73 -4.82 15.32
N ILE A 121 -0.19 -3.94 16.18
CA ILE A 121 -0.98 -3.13 17.12
C ILE A 121 -1.92 -2.20 16.33
N PHE A 122 -1.39 -1.49 15.34
CA PHE A 122 -2.18 -0.56 14.54
C PHE A 122 -3.26 -1.31 13.73
N GLY A 123 -2.94 -2.45 13.12
CA GLY A 123 -3.89 -3.29 12.39
C GLY A 123 -5.00 -3.82 13.30
N THR A 124 -4.66 -4.27 14.52
CA THR A 124 -5.67 -4.69 15.50
C THR A 124 -6.59 -3.54 15.89
N LEU A 125 -6.04 -2.34 16.09
CA LEU A 125 -6.84 -1.15 16.40
C LEU A 125 -7.81 -0.82 15.26
N CYS A 126 -7.33 -0.83 14.00
CA CYS A 126 -8.18 -0.60 12.83
C CYS A 126 -9.26 -1.68 12.68
N THR A 127 -8.91 -2.95 12.90
CA THR A 127 -9.87 -4.06 12.90
C THR A 127 -10.97 -3.84 13.92
N LEU A 128 -10.62 -3.53 15.18
CA LEU A 128 -11.61 -3.25 16.24
C LEU A 128 -12.47 -2.04 15.87
N LEU A 129 -11.88 -1.00 15.34
CA LEU A 129 -12.61 0.21 14.94
C LEU A 129 -13.60 -0.08 13.81
N PHE A 130 -13.23 -0.82 12.79
CA PHE A 130 -14.13 -1.16 11.68
C PHE A 130 -15.22 -2.16 12.08
N VAL A 131 -14.89 -3.15 12.92
CA VAL A 131 -15.84 -4.18 13.35
C VAL A 131 -16.88 -3.62 14.33
N PHE A 132 -16.46 -2.81 15.30
CA PHE A 132 -17.37 -2.31 16.35
C PHE A 132 -18.00 -0.96 16.01
N PHE A 133 -17.29 -0.09 15.30
CA PHE A 133 -17.70 1.27 14.99
C PHE A 133 -17.84 1.55 13.49
N GLY A 134 -18.07 0.51 12.68
CA GLY A 134 -18.15 0.64 11.21
C GLY A 134 -19.23 1.61 10.76
N ASN A 135 -20.42 1.60 11.38
CA ASN A 135 -21.52 2.51 11.05
C ASN A 135 -21.16 3.95 11.36
N GLU A 136 -20.59 4.21 12.54
CA GLU A 136 -20.20 5.54 13.01
C GLU A 136 -19.06 6.11 12.15
N VAL A 137 -18.08 5.28 11.82
CA VAL A 137 -16.98 5.66 10.94
C VAL A 137 -17.51 6.01 9.55
N PHE A 138 -18.42 5.21 9.00
CA PHE A 138 -18.98 5.49 7.68
C PHE A 138 -19.89 6.72 7.68
N ALA A 139 -20.66 6.95 8.75
CA ALA A 139 -21.55 8.09 8.90
C ALA A 139 -20.81 9.45 8.93
N ILE A 140 -19.52 9.46 9.31
CA ILE A 140 -18.68 10.67 9.23
C ILE A 140 -18.52 11.13 7.79
N PHE A 141 -18.44 10.19 6.83
CA PHE A 141 -18.24 10.49 5.42
C PHE A 141 -19.55 10.66 4.66
N VAL A 142 -20.56 9.88 5.00
CA VAL A 142 -21.88 9.88 4.33
C VAL A 142 -22.98 9.84 5.40
N PRO A 143 -23.68 10.96 5.64
CA PRO A 143 -24.71 11.06 6.68
C PRO A 143 -26.05 10.43 6.29
N GLU A 144 -26.21 9.89 5.09
CA GLU A 144 -27.43 9.23 4.62
C GLU A 144 -27.60 7.88 5.31
N GLN A 145 -28.78 7.66 5.97
CA GLN A 145 -29.01 6.48 6.80
C GLN A 145 -28.83 5.17 6.05
N ALA A 146 -29.42 5.05 4.87
CA ALA A 146 -29.32 3.83 4.07
C ALA A 146 -27.88 3.53 3.61
N ALA A 147 -27.08 4.58 3.37
CA ALA A 147 -25.70 4.46 2.96
C ALA A 147 -24.76 4.07 4.11
N TYR A 148 -24.89 4.66 5.31
CA TYR A 148 -24.00 4.29 6.42
C TYR A 148 -24.37 2.94 7.05
N GLU A 149 -25.63 2.49 6.99
CA GLU A 149 -26.00 1.12 7.39
C GLU A 149 -25.36 0.08 6.46
N ALA A 150 -25.45 0.26 5.14
CA ALA A 150 -24.79 -0.60 4.16
C ALA A 150 -23.26 -0.51 4.25
N GLY A 151 -22.74 0.70 4.40
CA GLY A 151 -21.32 0.97 4.54
C GLY A 151 -20.71 0.41 5.82
N GLY A 152 -21.44 0.43 6.93
CA GLY A 152 -21.01 -0.19 8.18
C GLY A 152 -20.90 -1.71 8.08
N VAL A 153 -21.81 -2.38 7.33
CA VAL A 153 -21.67 -3.81 7.01
C VAL A 153 -20.43 -4.06 6.16
N PHE A 154 -20.19 -3.23 5.14
CA PHE A 154 -19.00 -3.31 4.31
C PHE A 154 -17.72 -3.20 5.14
N LEU A 155 -17.59 -2.14 5.95
CA LEU A 155 -16.43 -1.92 6.82
C LEU A 155 -16.24 -3.03 7.85
N ARG A 156 -17.32 -3.61 8.36
CA ARG A 156 -17.25 -4.73 9.31
C ARG A 156 -16.66 -5.98 8.66
N ILE A 157 -17.09 -6.30 7.43
CA ILE A 157 -16.55 -7.44 6.67
C ILE A 157 -15.08 -7.19 6.34
N ASP A 158 -14.77 -6.01 5.84
CA ASP A 158 -13.41 -5.59 5.50
C ASP A 158 -12.50 -5.55 6.73
N GLY A 159 -13.03 -5.12 7.88
CA GLY A 159 -12.31 -5.06 9.15
C GLY A 159 -11.65 -6.37 9.57
N TYR A 160 -12.24 -7.52 9.26
CA TYR A 160 -11.64 -8.83 9.57
C TYR A 160 -10.35 -9.09 8.77
N SER A 161 -10.21 -8.51 7.59
CA SER A 161 -9.03 -8.67 6.74
C SER A 161 -7.92 -7.66 7.04
N GLN A 162 -8.24 -6.53 7.68
CA GLN A 162 -7.33 -5.40 7.88
C GLN A 162 -6.01 -5.77 8.56
N LEU A 163 -6.06 -6.54 9.65
CA LEU A 163 -4.85 -6.97 10.35
C LEU A 163 -3.93 -7.79 9.44
N PHE A 164 -4.50 -8.75 8.71
CA PHE A 164 -3.72 -9.62 7.82
C PHE A 164 -3.14 -8.83 6.64
N MET A 165 -3.91 -7.94 6.04
CA MET A 165 -3.46 -7.05 4.98
C MET A 165 -2.27 -6.18 5.43
N MET A 166 -2.35 -5.60 6.63
CA MET A 166 -1.28 -4.77 7.16
C MET A 166 0.01 -5.55 7.41
N LEU A 167 -0.11 -6.76 7.96
CA LEU A 167 1.02 -7.67 8.17
C LEU A 167 1.64 -8.11 6.83
N GLU A 168 0.81 -8.44 5.84
CA GLU A 168 1.27 -8.82 4.50
C GLU A 168 2.08 -7.68 3.85
N ILE A 169 1.55 -6.45 3.83
CA ILE A 169 2.23 -5.29 3.25
C ILE A 169 3.57 -5.03 3.95
N THR A 170 3.62 -5.19 5.27
CA THR A 170 4.87 -5.05 6.04
C THR A 170 5.89 -6.11 5.64
N MET A 171 5.47 -7.35 5.46
CA MET A 171 6.32 -8.44 5.00
C MET A 171 6.84 -8.21 3.57
N GLN A 172 6.02 -7.68 2.68
CA GLN A 172 6.45 -7.27 1.34
C GLN A 172 7.61 -6.26 1.39
N GLY A 173 7.58 -5.31 2.34
CA GLY A 173 8.65 -4.35 2.57
C GLY A 173 10.01 -4.99 2.86
N VAL A 174 10.03 -6.10 3.58
CA VAL A 174 11.27 -6.87 3.83
C VAL A 174 11.87 -7.40 2.53
N PHE A 175 11.04 -8.02 1.70
CA PHE A 175 11.50 -8.56 0.41
C PHE A 175 11.97 -7.47 -0.55
N TYR A 176 11.28 -6.33 -0.58
CA TYR A 176 11.69 -5.18 -1.38
C TYR A 176 13.02 -4.61 -0.89
N GLY A 177 13.26 -4.57 0.43
CA GLY A 177 14.53 -4.13 1.01
C GLY A 177 15.72 -5.02 0.66
N ILE A 178 15.49 -6.34 0.52
CA ILE A 178 16.52 -7.30 0.07
C ILE A 178 16.68 -7.32 -1.47
N GLY A 179 15.81 -6.60 -2.20
CA GLY A 179 15.81 -6.56 -3.67
C GLY A 179 15.17 -7.77 -4.33
N ARG A 180 14.33 -8.52 -3.61
CA ARG A 180 13.57 -9.67 -4.14
C ARG A 180 12.10 -9.31 -4.30
N THR A 181 11.68 -8.96 -5.52
CA THR A 181 10.31 -8.53 -5.83
C THR A 181 9.38 -9.67 -6.28
N ILE A 182 9.93 -10.80 -6.69
CA ILE A 182 9.16 -11.93 -7.23
C ILE A 182 8.35 -12.67 -6.16
N PRO A 183 8.91 -13.04 -4.97
CA PRO A 183 8.15 -13.77 -3.96
C PRO A 183 6.90 -13.04 -3.48
N PRO A 184 6.95 -11.75 -3.11
CA PRO A 184 5.74 -11.02 -2.72
C PRO A 184 4.72 -10.93 -3.85
N ALA A 185 5.15 -10.79 -5.12
CA ALA A 185 4.26 -10.76 -6.26
C ALA A 185 3.48 -12.09 -6.42
N ILE A 186 4.15 -13.23 -6.25
CA ILE A 186 3.49 -14.55 -6.31
C ILE A 186 2.51 -14.73 -5.16
N ILE A 187 2.90 -14.36 -3.93
CA ILE A 187 2.04 -14.47 -2.75
C ILE A 187 0.80 -13.60 -2.90
N SER A 188 0.94 -12.35 -3.31
CA SER A 188 -0.21 -11.45 -3.54
C SER A 188 -1.17 -11.98 -4.60
N ILE A 189 -0.68 -12.57 -5.69
CA ILE A 189 -1.54 -13.17 -6.71
C ILE A 189 -2.30 -14.39 -6.14
N SER A 190 -1.65 -15.23 -5.34
CA SER A 190 -2.28 -16.47 -4.84
C SER A 190 -3.19 -16.26 -3.64
N CYS A 191 -3.03 -15.18 -2.88
CA CYS A 191 -3.80 -14.93 -1.66
C CYS A 191 -4.89 -13.86 -1.83
N ASN A 192 -4.74 -12.92 -2.77
CA ASN A 192 -5.65 -11.80 -2.94
C ASN A 192 -6.54 -11.90 -4.19
N TYR A 193 -6.34 -12.93 -5.03
CA TYR A 193 -7.09 -13.19 -6.26
C TYR A 193 -7.42 -14.67 -6.42
#